data_c7214279565575d17df5b36bb4849cb3
#
_entry.id   c7214279565575d17df5b36bb4849cb3
#
_cell.length_a   1.000
_cell.length_b   1.000
_cell.length_c   1.000
_cell.angle_alpha   90.00
_cell.angle_beta   90.00
_cell.angle_gamma   90.00
#
_symmetry.space_group_name_H-M   'P 1'
#
loop_
_entity.id
_entity.type
_entity.pdbx_description
1 polymer ?
#
loop_
_entity_poly.entity_id
_entity_poly.type
_entity_poly.pdbx_seq_one_letter_code
_entity_poly.pdbx_strand_id
1 'polypeptide(L)'
;VKPTLGKPELVEVAPAVHAYIQPDGSWMINNTGVVAGPDGTLLLVDTTSTEARNRALLASVATVSDAEPSYVVNTHHHGDHTFGNWLLPPSTTIIGHDACREEVVAAGLIASQVLTGPDYGHLEVRPPSLTYTTSLTLHLGTRAVELHHPGPAHTRGDTVVWLPAERVLFTGDLVFAGGQPFLAEGSITGYLSALEFLRAFDADVLVPGHGPLLRGAEITRVLDDLVAYTTYLSSLATSGHAAGKTPMEVVREAGPSRFSSWQESERLVGNLHRAYHELDGKPLSERLELPRVWMDMMELHGGPIACHA
;
A
#
# COMPACT_ATOMS: atom_id res chain seq x y z
N VAL A 1 -0.99 14.09 -23.46
CA VAL A 1 -1.34 15.12 -22.47
C VAL A 1 -1.40 14.42 -21.13
N LYS A 2 -0.57 14.82 -20.12
CA LYS A 2 -0.68 14.28 -18.77
C LYS A 2 -2.09 14.58 -18.23
N PRO A 3 -2.77 13.61 -17.61
CA PRO A 3 -4.05 13.88 -16.97
C PRO A 3 -3.86 14.94 -15.87
N THR A 4 -4.81 15.83 -15.75
CA THR A 4 -4.82 16.80 -14.64
C THR A 4 -5.35 16.04 -13.42
N LEU A 5 -4.45 15.60 -12.54
CA LEU A 5 -4.84 15.01 -11.27
C LEU A 5 -5.57 16.06 -10.42
N GLY A 6 -6.56 15.61 -9.65
CA GLY A 6 -7.19 16.45 -8.64
C GLY A 6 -6.17 16.89 -7.58
N LYS A 7 -6.52 17.87 -6.77
CA LYS A 7 -5.66 18.29 -5.64
C LYS A 7 -5.79 17.30 -4.48
N PRO A 8 -4.69 16.99 -3.78
CA PRO A 8 -4.77 16.27 -2.52
C PRO A 8 -5.62 17.01 -1.49
N GLU A 9 -6.30 16.26 -0.65
CA GLU A 9 -7.16 16.80 0.42
C GLU A 9 -6.77 16.19 1.77
N LEU A 10 -6.68 17.04 2.80
CA LEU A 10 -6.55 16.59 4.17
C LEU A 10 -7.94 16.56 4.81
N VAL A 11 -8.49 15.37 5.02
CA VAL A 11 -9.85 15.14 5.49
C VAL A 11 -9.81 14.72 6.96
N GLU A 12 -10.48 15.46 7.86
CA GLU A 12 -10.68 15.01 9.23
C GLU A 12 -11.66 13.83 9.23
N VAL A 13 -11.21 12.68 9.71
CA VAL A 13 -11.96 11.42 9.72
C VAL A 13 -12.49 11.08 11.12
N ALA A 14 -11.84 11.61 12.14
CA ALA A 14 -12.27 11.62 13.55
C ALA A 14 -11.55 12.77 14.26
N PRO A 15 -11.93 13.18 15.50
CA PRO A 15 -11.30 14.28 16.21
C PRO A 15 -9.77 14.14 16.28
N ALA A 16 -9.04 15.09 15.67
CA ALA A 16 -7.58 15.11 15.55
C ALA A 16 -6.96 13.88 14.83
N VAL A 17 -7.73 13.22 13.97
CA VAL A 17 -7.31 12.16 13.07
C VAL A 17 -7.68 12.55 11.65
N HIS A 18 -6.68 12.62 10.76
CA HIS A 18 -6.90 13.04 9.38
C HIS A 18 -6.35 12.00 8.41
N ALA A 19 -7.01 11.88 7.25
CA ALA A 19 -6.52 11.17 6.09
C ALA A 19 -6.12 12.19 5.01
N TYR A 20 -4.90 12.08 4.50
CA TYR A 20 -4.44 12.84 3.34
C TYR A 20 -4.68 12.00 2.10
N ILE A 21 -5.72 12.35 1.36
CA ILE A 21 -6.19 11.60 0.19
C ILE A 21 -5.62 12.23 -1.08
N GLN A 22 -4.89 11.44 -1.83
CA GLN A 22 -4.31 11.84 -3.10
C GLN A 22 -5.10 11.22 -4.26
N PRO A 23 -5.73 12.01 -5.13
CA PRO A 23 -6.30 11.48 -6.36
C PRO A 23 -5.19 11.27 -7.41
N ASP A 24 -5.27 10.28 -8.24
CA ASP A 24 -6.37 9.34 -8.47
C ASP A 24 -6.17 7.96 -7.80
N GLY A 25 -5.12 7.78 -7.03
CA GLY A 25 -4.79 6.50 -6.40
C GLY A 25 -4.05 5.53 -7.32
N SER A 26 -3.58 5.98 -8.50
CA SER A 26 -2.78 5.19 -9.43
C SER A 26 -1.34 4.96 -8.93
N TRP A 27 -0.50 4.30 -9.74
CA TRP A 27 0.88 3.98 -9.39
C TRP A 27 1.61 5.14 -8.71
N MET A 28 2.17 4.86 -7.52
CA MET A 28 2.93 5.81 -6.70
C MET A 28 2.11 7.01 -6.15
N ILE A 29 0.78 6.91 -6.14
CA ILE A 29 -0.12 7.94 -5.58
C ILE A 29 -0.94 7.33 -4.45
N ASN A 30 -0.32 7.24 -3.29
CA ASN A 30 -0.89 6.64 -2.08
C ASN A 30 -1.61 7.66 -1.19
N ASN A 31 -2.38 7.17 -0.23
CA ASN A 31 -2.92 7.96 0.86
C ASN A 31 -2.04 7.86 2.10
N THR A 32 -2.11 8.86 2.99
CA THR A 32 -1.39 8.86 4.27
C THR A 32 -2.30 9.25 5.42
N GLY A 33 -1.85 9.04 6.65
CA GLY A 33 -2.59 9.41 7.86
C GLY A 33 -1.84 10.40 8.73
N VAL A 34 -2.62 11.22 9.46
CA VAL A 34 -2.11 12.16 10.47
C VAL A 34 -2.90 11.97 11.75
N VAL A 35 -2.23 11.61 12.83
CA VAL A 35 -2.85 11.36 14.14
C VAL A 35 -2.18 12.24 15.19
N ALA A 36 -2.92 13.19 15.76
CA ALA A 36 -2.43 14.01 16.85
C ALA A 36 -2.89 13.48 18.20
N GLY A 37 -1.96 13.30 19.12
CA GLY A 37 -2.23 12.96 20.50
C GLY A 37 -2.66 14.17 21.31
N PRO A 38 -3.42 13.99 22.41
CA PRO A 38 -3.81 15.09 23.30
C PRO A 38 -2.62 15.70 24.07
N ASP A 39 -1.48 15.04 24.05
CA ASP A 39 -0.21 15.52 24.63
C ASP A 39 0.64 16.34 23.63
N GLY A 40 0.14 16.56 22.42
CA GLY A 40 0.86 17.24 21.35
C GLY A 40 1.76 16.32 20.52
N THR A 41 1.82 15.02 20.82
CA THR A 41 2.56 14.04 20.01
C THR A 41 1.89 13.89 18.64
N LEU A 42 2.69 13.92 17.57
CA LEU A 42 2.20 13.75 16.20
C LEU A 42 2.74 12.46 15.58
N LEU A 43 1.84 11.66 15.02
CA LEU A 43 2.16 10.44 14.28
C LEU A 43 1.65 10.56 12.85
N LEU A 44 2.50 10.20 11.89
CA LEU A 44 2.13 10.00 10.49
C LEU A 44 1.96 8.50 10.21
N VAL A 45 1.01 8.15 9.36
CA VAL A 45 0.89 6.82 8.75
C VAL A 45 1.33 6.98 7.31
N ASP A 46 2.50 6.45 6.99
CA ASP A 46 3.19 6.58 5.72
C ASP A 46 3.66 7.99 5.33
N THR A 47 4.47 8.03 4.31
CA THR A 47 4.89 9.21 3.55
C THR A 47 4.43 9.06 2.10
N THR A 48 4.94 9.84 1.17
CA THR A 48 4.56 9.79 -0.25
C THR A 48 5.77 9.55 -1.17
N SER A 49 5.52 9.45 -2.48
CA SER A 49 6.49 8.99 -3.47
C SER A 49 7.57 9.99 -3.87
N THR A 50 7.23 11.27 -4.05
CA THR A 50 8.16 12.28 -4.57
C THR A 50 8.48 13.35 -3.54
N GLU A 51 9.62 14.02 -3.69
CA GLU A 51 9.97 15.15 -2.82
C GLU A 51 8.86 16.21 -2.81
N ALA A 52 8.32 16.56 -3.98
CA ALA A 52 7.27 17.57 -4.10
C ALA A 52 6.00 17.17 -3.36
N ARG A 53 5.56 15.90 -3.49
CA ARG A 53 4.38 15.38 -2.78
C ARG A 53 4.60 15.31 -1.27
N ASN A 54 5.78 14.92 -0.82
CA ASN A 54 6.11 14.90 0.60
C ASN A 54 6.13 16.31 1.20
N ARG A 55 6.67 17.30 0.50
CA ARG A 55 6.61 18.70 0.94
C ARG A 55 5.16 19.21 1.01
N ALA A 56 4.30 18.81 0.06
CA ALA A 56 2.88 19.15 0.08
C ALA A 56 2.14 18.47 1.24
N LEU A 57 2.45 17.20 1.53
CA LEU A 57 1.95 16.50 2.71
C LEU A 57 2.31 17.26 3.99
N LEU A 58 3.60 17.56 4.20
CA LEU A 58 4.07 18.26 5.39
C LEU A 58 3.46 19.68 5.52
N ALA A 59 3.28 20.38 4.41
CA ALA A 59 2.59 21.68 4.39
C ALA A 59 1.10 21.52 4.79
N SER A 60 0.44 20.44 4.40
CA SER A 60 -0.93 20.14 4.81
C SER A 60 -0.99 19.75 6.29
N VAL A 61 -0.05 18.97 6.78
CA VAL A 61 0.07 18.62 8.22
C VAL A 61 0.21 19.88 9.07
N ALA A 62 1.02 20.85 8.63
CA ALA A 62 1.21 22.13 9.34
C ALA A 62 -0.07 22.99 9.42
N THR A 63 -1.13 22.68 8.68
CA THR A 63 -2.42 23.37 8.83
C THR A 63 -3.26 22.86 9.99
N VAL A 64 -2.94 21.68 10.54
CA VAL A 64 -3.70 21.02 11.62
C VAL A 64 -2.88 20.76 12.87
N SER A 65 -1.55 20.92 12.81
CA SER A 65 -0.65 20.76 13.95
C SER A 65 0.63 21.59 13.76
N ASP A 66 1.04 22.30 14.80
CA ASP A 66 2.33 23.00 14.87
C ASP A 66 3.47 22.04 15.31
N ALA A 67 3.14 20.80 15.72
CA ALA A 67 4.13 19.84 16.19
C ALA A 67 4.84 19.17 15.00
N GLU A 68 6.13 18.95 15.15
CA GLU A 68 6.87 18.07 14.23
C GLU A 68 6.47 16.61 14.46
N PRO A 69 6.44 15.76 13.41
CA PRO A 69 6.16 14.35 13.56
C PRO A 69 7.15 13.66 14.52
N SER A 70 6.64 13.16 15.64
CA SER A 70 7.41 12.35 16.60
C SER A 70 7.59 10.92 16.10
N TYR A 71 6.58 10.42 15.39
CA TYR A 71 6.55 9.07 14.84
C TYR A 71 6.07 9.08 13.39
N VAL A 72 6.58 8.15 12.60
CA VAL A 72 5.95 7.70 11.36
C VAL A 72 5.87 6.17 11.39
N VAL A 73 4.72 5.62 11.04
CA VAL A 73 4.53 4.19 10.81
C VAL A 73 4.56 3.96 9.31
N ASN A 74 5.51 3.15 8.81
CA ASN A 74 5.43 2.66 7.44
C ASN A 74 4.58 1.40 7.41
N THR A 75 3.48 1.44 6.65
CA THR A 75 2.59 0.30 6.48
C THR A 75 3.29 -0.85 5.77
N HIS A 76 4.16 -0.55 4.81
CA HIS A 76 5.02 -1.50 4.12
C HIS A 76 6.19 -0.80 3.43
N HIS A 77 6.98 -1.52 2.63
CA HIS A 77 8.28 -1.03 2.14
C HIS A 77 8.24 -0.26 0.82
N HIS A 78 7.12 -0.20 0.09
CA HIS A 78 7.09 0.43 -1.23
C HIS A 78 7.41 1.93 -1.17
N GLY A 79 7.94 2.45 -2.28
CA GLY A 79 8.52 3.79 -2.31
C GLY A 79 7.52 4.91 -2.09
N ASP A 80 6.28 4.74 -2.51
CA ASP A 80 5.20 5.70 -2.27
C ASP A 80 4.74 5.76 -0.81
N HIS A 81 5.20 4.84 0.04
CA HIS A 81 4.94 4.85 1.48
C HIS A 81 6.18 5.22 2.30
N THR A 82 7.38 5.18 1.69
CA THR A 82 8.65 5.31 2.43
C THR A 82 9.61 6.37 1.89
N PHE A 83 9.47 6.81 0.63
CA PHE A 83 10.42 7.74 0.00
C PHE A 83 10.45 9.13 0.63
N GLY A 84 9.46 9.51 1.43
CA GLY A 84 9.45 10.76 2.19
C GLY A 84 10.10 10.67 3.57
N ASN A 85 10.48 9.50 4.04
CA ASN A 85 11.03 9.30 5.38
C ASN A 85 12.24 10.20 5.69
N TRP A 86 13.08 10.47 4.70
CA TRP A 86 14.28 11.27 4.83
C TRP A 86 14.00 12.77 5.11
N LEU A 87 12.82 13.27 4.67
CA LEU A 87 12.40 14.65 4.89
C LEU A 87 11.95 14.93 6.34
N LEU A 88 11.61 13.86 7.07
CA LEU A 88 11.18 14.00 8.46
C LEU A 88 12.35 14.38 9.37
N PRO A 89 12.10 15.11 10.48
CA PRO A 89 13.13 15.46 11.44
C PRO A 89 14.00 14.27 11.85
N PRO A 90 15.30 14.45 12.13
CA PRO A 90 16.16 13.36 12.61
C PRO A 90 15.64 12.71 13.90
N SER A 91 14.90 13.46 14.72
CA SER A 91 14.26 13.00 15.96
C SER A 91 13.05 12.10 15.73
N THR A 92 12.45 12.11 14.53
CA THR A 92 11.29 11.26 14.21
C THR A 92 11.68 9.78 14.26
N THR A 93 10.97 9.00 15.07
CA THR A 93 11.11 7.54 15.10
C THR A 93 10.29 6.92 13.99
N ILE A 94 10.96 6.20 13.08
CA ILE A 94 10.31 5.46 12.01
C ILE A 94 10.03 4.05 12.51
N ILE A 95 8.76 3.62 12.41
CA ILE A 95 8.26 2.34 12.92
C ILE A 95 7.76 1.51 11.74
N GLY A 96 8.02 0.20 11.77
CA GLY A 96 7.50 -0.73 10.77
C GLY A 96 7.68 -2.18 11.22
N HIS A 97 7.09 -3.10 10.48
CA HIS A 97 7.37 -4.53 10.69
C HIS A 97 8.83 -4.85 10.36
N ASP A 98 9.41 -5.88 10.99
CA ASP A 98 10.81 -6.30 10.73
C ASP A 98 11.07 -6.51 9.24
N ALA A 99 10.19 -7.24 8.55
CA ALA A 99 10.32 -7.48 7.11
C ALA A 99 10.17 -6.18 6.29
N CYS A 100 9.36 -5.21 6.71
CA CYS A 100 9.29 -3.90 6.07
C CYS A 100 10.66 -3.22 6.09
N ARG A 101 11.34 -3.19 7.25
CA ARG A 101 12.69 -2.64 7.35
C ARG A 101 13.68 -3.36 6.42
N GLU A 102 13.67 -4.70 6.43
CA GLU A 102 14.56 -5.51 5.58
C GLU A 102 14.37 -5.16 4.10
N GLU A 103 13.10 -5.06 3.67
CA GLU A 103 12.75 -4.78 2.28
C GLU A 103 13.07 -3.32 1.89
N VAL A 104 12.85 -2.33 2.75
CA VAL A 104 13.26 -0.93 2.49
C VAL A 104 14.76 -0.84 2.22
N VAL A 105 15.59 -1.54 3.01
CA VAL A 105 17.04 -1.56 2.81
C VAL A 105 17.41 -2.28 1.52
N ALA A 106 16.76 -3.40 1.23
CA ALA A 106 17.07 -4.24 0.08
C ALA A 106 16.59 -3.65 -1.26
N ALA A 107 15.38 -3.07 -1.29
CA ALA A 107 14.82 -2.44 -2.47
C ALA A 107 15.46 -1.07 -2.78
N GLY A 108 15.87 -0.34 -1.74
CA GLY A 108 16.45 0.98 -1.91
C GLY A 108 15.53 1.92 -2.69
N LEU A 109 16.01 2.44 -3.82
CA LEU A 109 15.28 3.37 -4.67
C LEU A 109 14.84 2.75 -6.01
N ILE A 110 14.79 1.43 -6.13
CA ILE A 110 14.56 0.75 -7.42
C ILE A 110 13.22 1.15 -8.08
N ALA A 111 12.17 1.40 -7.27
CA ALA A 111 10.88 1.80 -7.81
C ALA A 111 10.95 3.10 -8.63
N SER A 112 11.78 4.06 -8.24
CA SER A 112 12.01 5.31 -9.00
C SER A 112 12.74 5.10 -10.33
N GLN A 113 13.41 3.96 -10.49
CA GLN A 113 14.12 3.59 -11.72
C GLN A 113 13.23 2.81 -12.69
N VAL A 114 12.21 2.13 -12.18
CA VAL A 114 11.25 1.34 -12.97
C VAL A 114 10.07 2.20 -13.41
N LEU A 115 9.50 2.99 -12.50
CA LEU A 115 8.38 3.90 -12.76
C LEU A 115 8.91 5.30 -13.08
N THR A 116 9.41 5.49 -14.28
CA THR A 116 10.22 6.66 -14.70
C THR A 116 9.43 7.91 -15.09
N GLY A 117 8.12 7.94 -14.95
CA GLY A 117 7.28 9.08 -15.35
C GLY A 117 7.43 10.36 -14.49
N PRO A 118 7.51 10.25 -13.15
CA PRO A 118 7.60 11.38 -12.23
C PRO A 118 8.99 12.02 -12.17
N ASP A 119 9.02 13.30 -11.78
CA ASP A 119 10.22 13.89 -11.18
C ASP A 119 10.22 13.57 -9.68
N TYR A 120 11.04 12.62 -9.27
CA TYR A 120 11.12 12.20 -7.88
C TYR A 120 11.81 13.23 -6.97
N GLY A 121 12.57 14.18 -7.51
CA GLY A 121 13.40 15.09 -6.73
C GLY A 121 14.53 14.37 -6.01
N HIS A 122 14.94 14.87 -4.85
CA HIS A 122 15.93 14.22 -4.00
C HIS A 122 15.29 13.08 -3.20
N LEU A 123 15.94 11.92 -3.18
CA LEU A 123 15.52 10.74 -2.43
C LEU A 123 16.69 10.18 -1.61
N GLU A 124 16.42 9.79 -0.38
CA GLU A 124 17.34 9.03 0.47
C GLU A 124 16.61 7.87 1.15
N VAL A 125 17.27 6.73 1.27
CA VAL A 125 16.72 5.58 1.98
C VAL A 125 16.86 5.78 3.47
N ARG A 126 15.73 5.92 4.18
CA ARG A 126 15.69 6.00 5.64
C ARG A 126 14.71 4.94 6.16
N PRO A 127 15.20 3.75 6.52
CA PRO A 127 14.35 2.63 6.92
C PRO A 127 13.80 2.80 8.34
N PRO A 128 12.77 2.02 8.74
CA PRO A 128 12.31 1.94 10.12
C PRO A 128 13.46 1.74 11.11
N SER A 129 13.48 2.53 12.17
CA SER A 129 14.48 2.45 13.25
C SER A 129 13.96 1.68 14.47
N LEU A 130 12.64 1.55 14.61
CA LEU A 130 11.96 0.72 15.60
C LEU A 130 11.12 -0.30 14.85
N THR A 131 11.31 -1.59 15.17
CA THR A 131 10.60 -2.65 14.49
C THR A 131 9.84 -3.56 15.47
N TYR A 132 8.85 -4.29 14.94
CA TYR A 132 8.06 -5.27 15.67
C TYR A 132 7.71 -6.45 14.76
N THR A 133 7.23 -7.57 15.33
CA THR A 133 6.94 -8.82 14.59
C THR A 133 5.46 -9.14 14.43
N THR A 134 4.64 -8.84 15.42
CA THR A 134 3.20 -9.20 15.40
C THR A 134 2.29 -8.01 15.65
N SER A 135 2.54 -7.30 16.73
CA SER A 135 1.77 -6.12 17.11
C SER A 135 2.58 -5.18 18.00
N LEU A 136 2.19 -3.92 18.00
CA LEU A 136 2.76 -2.87 18.85
C LEU A 136 1.64 -1.88 19.17
N THR A 137 1.55 -1.43 20.42
CA THR A 137 0.67 -0.31 20.79
C THR A 137 1.51 0.92 21.12
N LEU A 138 1.19 2.02 20.45
CA LEU A 138 1.73 3.35 20.76
C LEU A 138 0.69 4.12 21.59
N HIS A 139 1.18 4.86 22.57
CA HIS A 139 0.34 5.77 23.35
C HIS A 139 0.73 7.22 23.05
N LEU A 140 -0.14 7.94 22.34
CA LEU A 140 -0.02 9.38 22.11
C LEU A 140 -0.81 10.09 23.22
N GLY A 141 -0.19 10.30 24.37
CA GLY A 141 -0.90 10.66 25.59
C GLY A 141 -1.88 9.56 25.99
N THR A 142 -3.18 9.88 26.01
CA THR A 142 -4.26 8.92 26.33
C THR A 142 -4.80 8.18 25.08
N ARG A 143 -4.40 8.57 23.87
CA ARG A 143 -4.83 7.92 22.64
C ARG A 143 -3.99 6.68 22.37
N ALA A 144 -4.62 5.53 22.29
CA ALA A 144 -3.97 4.30 21.84
C ALA A 144 -4.01 4.19 20.32
N VAL A 145 -2.88 3.82 19.72
CA VAL A 145 -2.73 3.48 18.30
C VAL A 145 -2.14 2.08 18.24
N GLU A 146 -2.88 1.14 17.68
CA GLU A 146 -2.50 -0.25 17.60
C GLU A 146 -1.97 -0.58 16.20
N LEU A 147 -0.80 -1.16 16.14
CA LEU A 147 -0.16 -1.66 14.91
C LEU A 147 -0.28 -3.18 14.90
N HIS A 148 -0.78 -3.73 13.80
CA HIS A 148 -0.95 -5.17 13.65
C HIS A 148 -0.34 -5.64 12.33
N HIS A 149 0.36 -6.77 12.37
CA HIS A 149 0.84 -7.47 11.19
C HIS A 149 -0.10 -8.64 10.86
N PRO A 150 -0.82 -8.61 9.73
CA PRO A 150 -1.78 -9.66 9.38
C PRO A 150 -1.12 -10.93 8.81
N GLY A 151 0.20 -10.98 8.71
CA GLY A 151 0.96 -11.93 7.94
C GLY A 151 1.33 -11.36 6.56
N PRO A 152 2.20 -12.04 5.80
CA PRO A 152 2.55 -11.66 4.43
C PRO A 152 1.31 -11.63 3.53
N ALA A 153 1.04 -10.49 2.88
CA ALA A 153 -0.15 -10.29 2.05
C ALA A 153 0.14 -9.46 0.80
N HIS A 154 0.07 -8.12 0.86
CA HIS A 154 0.53 -7.25 -0.22
C HIS A 154 2.07 -7.31 -0.35
N THR A 155 2.74 -7.27 0.78
CA THR A 155 4.18 -7.52 0.94
C THR A 155 4.44 -8.53 2.05
N ARG A 156 5.70 -8.74 2.40
CA ARG A 156 6.08 -9.58 3.54
C ARG A 156 5.91 -8.89 4.89
N GLY A 157 5.84 -7.56 4.91
CA GLY A 157 5.91 -6.76 6.11
C GLY A 157 4.77 -5.75 6.27
N ASP A 158 3.55 -6.13 5.89
CA ASP A 158 2.39 -5.23 5.97
C ASP A 158 2.01 -4.92 7.41
N THR A 159 1.63 -3.68 7.64
CA THR A 159 1.15 -3.15 8.92
C THR A 159 -0.20 -2.48 8.75
N VAL A 160 -1.14 -2.83 9.61
CA VAL A 160 -2.42 -2.15 9.77
C VAL A 160 -2.33 -1.22 10.98
N VAL A 161 -2.83 0.00 10.87
CA VAL A 161 -2.87 0.97 11.97
C VAL A 161 -4.32 1.17 12.40
N TRP A 162 -4.64 0.77 13.62
CA TRP A 162 -5.97 0.82 14.21
C TRP A 162 -6.07 1.82 15.35
N LEU A 163 -7.07 2.68 15.30
CA LEU A 163 -7.44 3.60 16.37
C LEU A 163 -8.76 3.13 16.99
N PRO A 164 -8.71 2.36 18.08
CA PRO A 164 -9.90 1.68 18.60
C PRO A 164 -10.98 2.66 19.14
N ALA A 165 -10.57 3.77 19.74
CA ALA A 165 -11.51 4.76 20.26
C ALA A 165 -12.23 5.52 19.14
N GLU A 166 -11.54 5.81 18.05
CA GLU A 166 -12.03 6.54 16.89
C GLU A 166 -12.68 5.64 15.84
N ARG A 167 -12.43 4.32 15.92
CA ARG A 167 -12.86 3.31 14.94
C ARG A 167 -12.37 3.62 13.51
N VAL A 168 -11.13 4.12 13.42
CA VAL A 168 -10.46 4.44 12.18
C VAL A 168 -9.36 3.42 11.89
N LEU A 169 -9.35 2.87 10.68
CA LEU A 169 -8.41 1.86 10.22
C LEU A 169 -7.63 2.37 9.00
N PHE A 170 -6.31 2.46 9.11
CA PHE A 170 -5.41 2.66 7.98
C PHE A 170 -4.84 1.30 7.57
N THR A 171 -5.01 0.93 6.32
CA THR A 171 -4.70 -0.42 5.85
C THR A 171 -3.44 -0.50 5.00
N GLY A 172 -2.87 0.63 4.60
CA GLY A 172 -1.90 0.60 3.51
C GLY A 172 -2.46 -0.16 2.31
N ASP A 173 -1.61 -0.81 1.57
CA ASP A 173 -1.94 -1.49 0.31
C ASP A 173 -2.59 -2.88 0.46
N LEU A 174 -3.07 -3.18 1.67
CA LEU A 174 -4.04 -4.26 1.83
C LEU A 174 -5.40 -3.90 1.21
N VAL A 175 -5.67 -2.60 0.99
CA VAL A 175 -6.89 -2.14 0.32
C VAL A 175 -6.56 -1.16 -0.81
N PHE A 176 -6.96 -1.55 -2.02
CA PHE A 176 -6.99 -0.71 -3.23
C PHE A 176 -8.46 -0.44 -3.56
N ALA A 177 -8.92 0.78 -3.35
CA ALA A 177 -10.30 1.13 -3.63
C ALA A 177 -10.46 1.60 -5.09
N GLY A 178 -10.88 0.69 -5.98
CA GLY A 178 -11.09 0.96 -7.41
C GLY A 178 -9.91 0.58 -8.32
N GLY A 179 -8.83 0.04 -7.78
CA GLY A 179 -7.68 -0.48 -8.53
C GLY A 179 -7.42 -1.96 -8.28
N GLN A 180 -6.72 -2.63 -9.19
CA GLN A 180 -6.24 -3.98 -8.95
C GLN A 180 -5.09 -3.94 -7.92
N PRO A 181 -5.10 -4.79 -6.88
CA PRO A 181 -3.98 -4.85 -5.94
C PRO A 181 -2.71 -5.35 -6.64
N PHE A 182 -1.54 -4.88 -6.19
CA PHE A 182 -0.25 -5.40 -6.63
C PHE A 182 0.25 -6.41 -5.59
N LEU A 183 0.34 -7.69 -5.94
CA LEU A 183 0.64 -8.77 -5.00
C LEU A 183 1.92 -9.53 -5.35
N ALA A 184 2.68 -9.09 -6.34
CA ALA A 184 3.88 -9.79 -6.82
C ALA A 184 4.97 -9.95 -5.74
N GLU A 185 5.03 -9.05 -4.76
CA GLU A 185 6.01 -9.08 -3.67
C GLU A 185 5.43 -9.61 -2.34
N GLY A 186 4.18 -10.09 -2.37
CA GLY A 186 3.47 -10.60 -1.22
C GLY A 186 3.08 -12.08 -1.32
N SER A 187 1.83 -12.37 -0.98
CA SER A 187 1.21 -13.69 -1.02
C SER A 187 -0.25 -13.61 -1.43
N ILE A 188 -0.66 -14.42 -2.40
CA ILE A 188 -2.06 -14.48 -2.84
C ILE A 188 -2.94 -15.11 -1.76
N THR A 189 -2.48 -16.20 -1.16
CA THR A 189 -3.20 -16.88 -0.07
C THR A 189 -3.21 -16.05 1.21
N GLY A 190 -2.09 -15.39 1.52
CA GLY A 190 -1.98 -14.48 2.65
C GLY A 190 -2.85 -13.22 2.49
N TYR A 191 -2.99 -12.71 1.27
CA TYR A 191 -3.84 -11.56 1.00
C TYR A 191 -5.32 -11.86 1.29
N LEU A 192 -5.83 -13.03 0.91
CA LEU A 192 -7.18 -13.46 1.30
C LEU A 192 -7.35 -13.51 2.82
N SER A 193 -6.36 -14.05 3.53
CA SER A 193 -6.38 -14.09 5.00
C SER A 193 -6.33 -12.69 5.60
N ALA A 194 -5.55 -11.77 5.03
CA ALA A 194 -5.47 -10.39 5.48
C ALA A 194 -6.79 -9.63 5.26
N LEU A 195 -7.49 -9.85 4.15
CA LEU A 195 -8.82 -9.26 3.91
C LEU A 195 -9.84 -9.71 4.95
N GLU A 196 -9.82 -10.99 5.36
CA GLU A 196 -10.66 -11.48 6.46
C GLU A 196 -10.23 -10.92 7.82
N PHE A 197 -8.92 -10.75 8.04
CA PHE A 197 -8.40 -10.10 9.24
C PHE A 197 -8.89 -8.65 9.37
N LEU A 198 -8.96 -7.90 8.26
CA LEU A 198 -9.47 -6.52 8.26
C LEU A 198 -10.94 -6.43 8.69
N ARG A 199 -11.75 -7.45 8.41
CA ARG A 199 -13.18 -7.48 8.83
C ARG A 199 -13.38 -7.52 10.34
N ALA A 200 -12.37 -8.00 11.08
CA ALA A 200 -12.43 -8.08 12.53
C ALA A 200 -12.37 -6.71 13.22
N PHE A 201 -11.86 -5.70 12.51
CA PHE A 201 -11.82 -4.33 13.01
C PHE A 201 -13.14 -3.62 12.74
N ASP A 202 -14.14 -3.71 13.43
CA ASP A 202 -15.42 -3.05 13.22
C ASP A 202 -15.28 -1.51 12.99
N ALA A 203 -14.61 -1.14 11.89
CA ALA A 203 -14.20 0.21 11.56
C ALA A 203 -15.37 1.02 10.97
N ASP A 204 -15.54 2.27 11.43
CA ASP A 204 -16.46 3.22 10.83
C ASP A 204 -15.86 3.92 9.61
N VAL A 205 -14.53 4.06 9.61
CA VAL A 205 -13.74 4.66 8.54
C VAL A 205 -12.54 3.78 8.23
N LEU A 206 -12.32 3.50 6.94
CA LEU A 206 -11.14 2.84 6.43
C LEU A 206 -10.43 3.74 5.43
N VAL A 207 -9.15 3.99 5.70
CA VAL A 207 -8.24 4.72 4.82
C VAL A 207 -7.41 3.70 4.04
N PRO A 208 -7.69 3.48 2.75
CA PRO A 208 -6.93 2.55 1.91
C PRO A 208 -5.56 3.13 1.55
N GLY A 209 -4.62 2.29 1.15
CA GLY A 209 -3.35 2.75 0.57
C GLY A 209 -3.58 3.55 -0.71
N HIS A 210 -4.50 3.09 -1.56
CA HIS A 210 -4.86 3.75 -2.81
C HIS A 210 -6.37 3.88 -3.00
N GLY A 211 -6.78 5.01 -3.61
CA GLY A 211 -8.17 5.28 -3.94
C GLY A 211 -8.93 6.06 -2.86
N PRO A 212 -10.26 6.16 -2.96
CA PRO A 212 -11.07 6.99 -2.08
C PRO A 212 -11.19 6.42 -0.66
N LEU A 213 -11.42 7.33 0.29
CA LEU A 213 -11.80 7.02 1.66
C LEU A 213 -13.10 6.20 1.69
N LEU A 214 -13.15 5.17 2.55
CA LEU A 214 -14.30 4.28 2.68
C LEU A 214 -15.01 4.45 4.03
N ARG A 215 -16.34 4.38 4.03
CA ARG A 215 -17.18 4.51 5.24
C ARG A 215 -18.30 3.48 5.25
N GLY A 216 -18.59 2.96 6.44
CA GLY A 216 -19.75 2.07 6.67
C GLY A 216 -19.82 0.91 5.67
N ALA A 217 -20.95 0.76 4.97
CA ALA A 217 -21.17 -0.33 4.01
C ALA A 217 -20.22 -0.36 2.80
N GLU A 218 -19.55 0.76 2.50
CA GLU A 218 -18.54 0.78 1.42
C GLU A 218 -17.33 -0.07 1.77
N ILE A 219 -16.94 -0.12 3.05
CA ILE A 219 -15.83 -0.95 3.54
C ILE A 219 -16.11 -2.42 3.19
N THR A 220 -17.27 -2.94 3.60
CA THR A 220 -17.66 -4.33 3.32
C THR A 220 -17.65 -4.60 1.81
N ARG A 221 -18.26 -3.71 1.02
CA ARG A 221 -18.35 -3.87 -0.44
C ARG A 221 -16.97 -3.95 -1.09
N VAL A 222 -16.04 -3.06 -0.72
CA VAL A 222 -14.69 -3.04 -1.30
C VAL A 222 -13.90 -4.27 -0.87
N LEU A 223 -14.01 -4.71 0.39
CA LEU A 223 -13.39 -5.96 0.83
C LEU A 223 -13.96 -7.19 0.09
N ASP A 224 -15.28 -7.24 -0.14
CA ASP A 224 -15.92 -8.30 -0.92
C ASP A 224 -15.43 -8.30 -2.37
N ASP A 225 -15.27 -7.14 -2.98
CA ASP A 225 -14.77 -7.00 -4.34
C ASP A 225 -13.31 -7.45 -4.46
N LEU A 226 -12.45 -7.13 -3.47
CA LEU A 226 -11.05 -7.58 -3.42
C LEU A 226 -10.95 -9.09 -3.19
N VAL A 227 -11.79 -9.68 -2.33
CA VAL A 227 -11.89 -11.14 -2.16
C VAL A 227 -12.29 -11.81 -3.48
N ALA A 228 -13.29 -11.25 -4.16
CA ALA A 228 -13.74 -11.78 -5.43
C ALA A 228 -12.69 -11.66 -6.55
N TYR A 229 -11.92 -10.56 -6.59
CA TYR A 229 -10.78 -10.41 -7.50
C TYR A 229 -9.71 -11.47 -7.22
N THR A 230 -9.32 -11.62 -5.97
CA THR A 230 -8.26 -12.57 -5.59
C THR A 230 -8.67 -14.02 -5.82
N THR A 231 -9.96 -14.34 -5.63
CA THR A 231 -10.53 -15.66 -5.97
C THR A 231 -10.50 -15.90 -7.48
N TYR A 232 -10.86 -14.90 -8.27
CA TYR A 232 -10.76 -14.95 -9.74
C TYR A 232 -9.32 -15.18 -10.20
N LEU A 233 -8.37 -14.41 -9.68
CA LEU A 233 -6.93 -14.55 -9.91
C LEU A 233 -6.45 -15.99 -9.59
N SER A 234 -6.82 -16.52 -8.42
CA SER A 234 -6.45 -17.86 -7.98
C SER A 234 -7.00 -18.94 -8.88
N SER A 235 -8.22 -18.77 -9.39
CA SER A 235 -8.85 -19.69 -10.35
C SER A 235 -8.10 -19.69 -11.68
N LEU A 236 -7.76 -18.53 -12.22
CA LEU A 236 -6.95 -18.40 -13.43
C LEU A 236 -5.58 -19.04 -13.25
N ALA A 237 -4.91 -18.77 -12.13
CA ALA A 237 -3.60 -19.33 -11.84
C ALA A 237 -3.63 -20.86 -11.78
N THR A 238 -4.58 -21.42 -11.03
CA THR A 238 -4.71 -22.88 -10.89
C THR A 238 -4.96 -23.57 -12.23
N SER A 239 -5.88 -23.04 -13.02
CA SER A 239 -6.22 -23.63 -14.32
C SER A 239 -5.08 -23.49 -15.34
N GLY A 240 -4.44 -22.31 -15.39
CA GLY A 240 -3.34 -22.03 -16.32
C GLY A 240 -2.09 -22.83 -15.97
N HIS A 241 -1.72 -22.90 -14.69
CA HIS A 241 -0.59 -23.66 -14.21
C HIS A 241 -0.75 -25.16 -14.51
N ALA A 242 -1.92 -25.74 -14.22
CA ALA A 242 -2.22 -27.12 -14.53
C ALA A 242 -2.18 -27.43 -16.05
N ALA A 243 -2.47 -26.43 -16.88
CA ALA A 243 -2.40 -26.55 -18.36
C ALA A 243 -0.98 -26.25 -18.91
N GLY A 244 0.02 -25.96 -18.06
CA GLY A 244 1.38 -25.63 -18.47
C GLY A 244 1.52 -24.29 -19.19
N LYS A 245 0.56 -23.36 -19.02
CA LYS A 245 0.56 -22.05 -19.65
C LYS A 245 1.40 -21.05 -18.84
N THR A 246 1.99 -20.09 -19.53
CA THR A 246 2.63 -18.94 -18.90
C THR A 246 1.58 -17.96 -18.34
N PRO A 247 1.92 -17.12 -17.34
CA PRO A 247 1.03 -16.06 -16.84
C PRO A 247 0.46 -15.18 -17.95
N MET A 248 1.28 -14.81 -18.94
CA MET A 248 0.88 -13.97 -20.07
C MET A 248 -0.12 -14.67 -20.98
N GLU A 249 0.06 -15.97 -21.29
CA GLU A 249 -0.90 -16.76 -22.06
C GLU A 249 -2.24 -16.84 -21.35
N VAL A 250 -2.24 -17.05 -20.03
CA VAL A 250 -3.46 -17.08 -19.22
C VAL A 250 -4.24 -15.78 -19.31
N VAL A 251 -3.57 -14.63 -19.15
CA VAL A 251 -4.25 -13.32 -19.23
C VAL A 251 -4.86 -13.09 -20.62
N ARG A 252 -4.10 -13.40 -21.67
CA ARG A 252 -4.58 -13.22 -23.07
C ARG A 252 -5.78 -14.09 -23.40
N GLU A 253 -5.82 -15.32 -22.89
CA GLU A 253 -6.92 -16.25 -23.12
C GLU A 253 -8.14 -15.94 -22.26
N ALA A 254 -7.94 -15.45 -21.01
CA ALA A 254 -9.03 -15.07 -20.13
C ALA A 254 -9.90 -13.95 -20.69
N GLY A 255 -9.29 -13.04 -21.47
CA GLY A 255 -9.98 -11.88 -22.00
C GLY A 255 -10.51 -10.91 -20.94
N PRO A 256 -11.39 -9.98 -21.31
CA PRO A 256 -11.95 -9.01 -20.36
C PRO A 256 -12.80 -9.68 -19.27
N SER A 257 -12.62 -9.22 -18.03
CA SER A 257 -13.40 -9.60 -16.86
C SER A 257 -14.11 -8.38 -16.25
N ARG A 258 -14.95 -8.59 -15.23
CA ARG A 258 -15.55 -7.49 -14.47
C ARG A 258 -14.52 -6.57 -13.80
N PHE A 259 -13.29 -7.04 -13.64
CA PHE A 259 -12.18 -6.29 -13.03
C PHE A 259 -11.33 -5.54 -14.05
N SER A 260 -11.58 -5.69 -15.35
CA SER A 260 -10.80 -5.01 -16.39
C SER A 260 -11.02 -3.50 -16.44
N SER A 261 -12.09 -3.00 -15.80
CA SER A 261 -12.35 -1.57 -15.62
C SER A 261 -11.65 -0.96 -14.39
N TRP A 262 -11.06 -1.79 -13.53
CA TRP A 262 -10.27 -1.31 -12.41
C TRP A 262 -8.95 -0.73 -12.92
N GLN A 263 -8.45 0.28 -12.21
CA GLN A 263 -7.15 0.87 -12.54
C GLN A 263 -6.05 -0.19 -12.53
N GLU A 264 -5.07 -0.02 -13.42
CA GLU A 264 -3.82 -0.80 -13.44
C GLU A 264 -4.02 -2.29 -13.65
N SER A 265 -4.83 -2.61 -14.68
CA SER A 265 -5.19 -4.00 -15.04
C SER A 265 -3.98 -4.86 -15.42
N GLU A 266 -2.84 -4.27 -15.76
CA GLU A 266 -1.57 -4.96 -15.99
C GLU A 266 -1.04 -5.68 -14.75
N ARG A 267 -1.46 -5.29 -13.55
CA ARG A 267 -1.09 -5.97 -12.29
C ARG A 267 -1.55 -7.43 -12.26
N LEU A 268 -2.58 -7.79 -13.06
CA LEU A 268 -3.08 -9.17 -13.14
C LEU A 268 -1.98 -10.15 -13.52
N VAL A 269 -1.16 -9.84 -14.53
CA VAL A 269 -0.08 -10.75 -14.94
C VAL A 269 1.03 -10.82 -13.89
N GLY A 270 1.35 -9.72 -13.23
CA GLY A 270 2.30 -9.70 -12.11
C GLY A 270 1.83 -10.59 -10.94
N ASN A 271 0.55 -10.49 -10.60
CA ASN A 271 -0.06 -11.31 -9.56
C ASN A 271 -0.12 -12.80 -9.93
N LEU A 272 -0.30 -13.13 -11.22
CA LEU A 272 -0.22 -14.52 -11.69
C LEU A 272 1.17 -15.12 -11.53
N HIS A 273 2.25 -14.35 -11.73
CA HIS A 273 3.60 -14.82 -11.42
C HIS A 273 3.74 -15.21 -9.94
N ARG A 274 3.19 -14.42 -9.01
CA ARG A 274 3.19 -14.75 -7.58
C ARG A 274 2.34 -15.99 -7.29
N ALA A 275 1.16 -16.09 -7.88
CA ALA A 275 0.30 -17.24 -7.70
C ALA A 275 0.95 -18.53 -8.20
N TYR A 276 1.66 -18.51 -9.33
CA TYR A 276 2.40 -19.65 -9.86
C TYR A 276 3.53 -20.07 -8.93
N HIS A 277 4.27 -19.09 -8.40
CA HIS A 277 5.33 -19.34 -7.43
C HIS A 277 4.81 -20.08 -6.18
N GLU A 278 3.60 -19.70 -5.69
CA GLU A 278 2.95 -20.39 -4.58
C GLU A 278 2.48 -21.80 -4.98
N LEU A 279 1.93 -21.98 -6.19
CA LEU A 279 1.51 -23.29 -6.70
C LEU A 279 2.69 -24.25 -6.90
N ASP A 280 3.87 -23.73 -7.22
CA ASP A 280 5.14 -24.51 -7.27
C ASP A 280 5.65 -24.90 -5.87
N GLY A 281 4.98 -24.48 -4.80
CA GLY A 281 5.38 -24.76 -3.41
C GLY A 281 6.64 -24.02 -2.96
N LYS A 282 7.01 -22.95 -3.65
CA LYS A 282 8.17 -22.14 -3.30
C LYS A 282 7.88 -21.24 -2.09
N PRO A 283 8.88 -21.02 -1.22
CA PRO A 283 8.69 -20.21 -0.02
C PRO A 283 8.49 -18.72 -0.37
N LEU A 284 7.66 -18.02 0.42
CA LEU A 284 7.42 -16.58 0.26
C LEU A 284 8.70 -15.73 0.42
N SER A 285 9.72 -16.24 1.11
CA SER A 285 11.03 -15.60 1.24
C SER A 285 11.84 -15.61 -0.07
N GLU A 286 11.51 -16.50 -1.01
CA GLU A 286 12.11 -16.49 -2.34
C GLU A 286 11.42 -15.42 -3.18
N ARG A 287 12.21 -14.42 -3.60
CA ARG A 287 11.71 -13.31 -4.42
C ARG A 287 11.47 -13.78 -5.86
N LEU A 288 10.44 -13.20 -6.48
CA LEU A 288 10.25 -13.33 -7.91
C LEU A 288 11.40 -12.66 -8.69
N GLU A 289 11.62 -13.12 -9.92
CA GLU A 289 12.45 -12.39 -10.88
C GLU A 289 11.70 -11.13 -11.36
N LEU A 290 11.70 -10.09 -10.53
CA LEU A 290 10.96 -8.85 -10.77
C LEU A 290 11.16 -8.25 -12.17
N PRO A 291 12.39 -8.26 -12.79
CA PRO A 291 12.53 -7.77 -14.16
C PRO A 291 11.61 -8.48 -15.15
N ARG A 292 11.39 -9.80 -14.99
CA ARG A 292 10.47 -10.56 -15.85
C ARG A 292 9.02 -10.15 -15.60
N VAL A 293 8.63 -10.01 -14.33
CA VAL A 293 7.29 -9.55 -13.93
C VAL A 293 6.98 -8.19 -14.55
N TRP A 294 7.90 -7.24 -14.41
CA TRP A 294 7.75 -5.90 -14.98
C TRP A 294 7.67 -5.90 -16.51
N MET A 295 8.47 -6.74 -17.20
CA MET A 295 8.38 -6.87 -18.66
C MET A 295 7.01 -7.37 -19.11
N ASP A 296 6.46 -8.39 -18.44
CA ASP A 296 5.15 -8.93 -18.79
C ASP A 296 4.04 -7.91 -18.49
N MET A 297 4.15 -7.15 -17.39
CA MET A 297 3.21 -6.06 -17.08
C MET A 297 3.28 -4.93 -18.12
N MET A 298 4.47 -4.50 -18.53
CA MET A 298 4.64 -3.49 -19.59
C MET A 298 4.13 -3.99 -20.95
N GLU A 299 4.31 -5.27 -21.27
CA GLU A 299 3.78 -5.88 -22.48
C GLU A 299 2.24 -5.88 -22.48
N LEU A 300 1.63 -6.22 -21.34
CA LEU A 300 0.18 -6.20 -21.19
C LEU A 300 -0.39 -4.78 -21.23
N HIS A 301 0.30 -3.83 -20.62
CA HIS A 301 -0.03 -2.39 -20.66
C HIS A 301 0.09 -1.79 -22.07
N GLY A 302 0.91 -2.40 -22.95
CA GLY A 302 1.17 -1.90 -24.28
C GLY A 302 2.32 -0.88 -24.37
N GLY A 303 3.20 -0.85 -23.38
CA GLY A 303 4.37 0.05 -23.27
C GLY A 303 4.80 0.30 -21.84
N PRO A 304 5.66 1.29 -21.60
CA PRO A 304 6.03 1.68 -20.24
C PRO A 304 4.81 2.02 -19.40
N ILE A 305 4.79 1.54 -18.16
CA ILE A 305 3.68 1.78 -17.23
C ILE A 305 3.61 3.28 -16.92
N ALA A 306 2.42 3.85 -17.10
CA ALA A 306 2.19 5.26 -16.84
C ALA A 306 2.17 5.52 -15.32
N CYS A 307 3.05 6.41 -14.86
CA CYS A 307 3.08 6.90 -13.48
C CYS A 307 2.96 8.41 -13.48
N HIS A 308 2.05 8.95 -12.68
CA HIS A 308 1.69 10.37 -12.65
C HIS A 308 2.01 11.05 -11.31
N ALA A 309 2.77 10.37 -10.45
CA ALA A 309 3.15 10.85 -9.12
C ALA A 309 3.94 12.16 -9.11
#